data_598e46adc657a59d21a0ee380a865220
#
_entry.id   598e46adc657a59d21a0ee380a865220
#
_cell.length_a   1.000
_cell.length_b   1.000
_cell.length_c   1.000
_cell.angle_alpha   90.00
_cell.angle_beta   90.00
_cell.angle_gamma   90.00
#
_symmetry.space_group_name_H-M   'P 1'
#
loop_
_entity.id
_entity.type
_entity.pdbx_description
1 polymer ?
#
loop_
_entity_poly.entity_id
_entity_poly.type
_entity_poly.pdbx_seq_one_letter_code
_entity_poly.pdbx_strand_id
1 'polypeptide(L)'
;QFAVANQKKLVVYTYESFVSDWGPGPKIEEEFENVCNCDLEFIGIDSSIGILGRIKLEGDETNADIILGLDTNLLTAAKNTNLLEKHKVQISDLNLPINWSDDYFIPFDWGHFSFVYNSESLKEPPKSFDELTSEENSLKIIIQDPRTSTPGLGLVLWVKSIFNEEAKEIWEKLSPKIVTVTKGWSEAYGLFLEGEADMVLSYTTSPAYHIMAEDEKKYKAAIFDDGHYLQVEVAAITKKGSKSKLSFDFM
;
A
#
# COMPACT_ATOMS: atom_id res chain seq x y z
N GLN A 1 -28.23 -21.62 -30.73
CA GLN A 1 -27.98 -20.52 -29.78
C GLN A 1 -27.40 -21.13 -28.52
N PHE A 2 -26.09 -21.07 -28.38
CA PHE A 2 -25.47 -21.40 -27.10
C PHE A 2 -25.81 -20.27 -26.12
N ALA A 3 -26.53 -20.56 -25.07
CA ALA A 3 -26.71 -19.66 -23.94
C ALA A 3 -25.31 -19.42 -23.36
N VAL A 4 -24.78 -18.23 -23.48
CA VAL A 4 -23.63 -17.79 -22.71
C VAL A 4 -24.08 -17.89 -21.25
N ALA A 5 -23.59 -18.89 -20.52
CA ALA A 5 -23.84 -19.00 -19.10
C ALA A 5 -23.35 -17.69 -18.48
N ASN A 6 -24.22 -17.01 -17.74
CA ASN A 6 -23.87 -15.76 -17.07
C ASN A 6 -22.78 -16.13 -16.05
N GLN A 7 -21.52 -15.89 -16.43
CA GLN A 7 -20.36 -16.21 -15.62
C GLN A 7 -20.48 -15.41 -14.32
N LYS A 8 -20.29 -16.06 -13.18
CA LYS A 8 -20.34 -15.37 -11.87
C LYS A 8 -19.20 -14.38 -11.82
N LYS A 9 -19.48 -13.15 -11.42
CA LYS A 9 -18.50 -12.06 -11.35
C LYS A 9 -18.15 -11.75 -9.90
N LEU A 10 -16.86 -11.48 -9.66
CA LEU A 10 -16.32 -10.96 -8.41
C LEU A 10 -15.61 -9.64 -8.70
N VAL A 11 -15.97 -8.57 -8.00
CA VAL A 11 -15.39 -7.24 -8.19
C VAL A 11 -14.56 -6.85 -6.97
N VAL A 12 -13.29 -6.58 -7.19
CA VAL A 12 -12.33 -6.19 -6.15
C VAL A 12 -11.83 -4.77 -6.40
N TYR A 13 -12.07 -3.85 -5.47
CA TYR A 13 -11.45 -2.53 -5.50
C TYR A 13 -10.09 -2.59 -4.85
N THR A 14 -9.08 -2.13 -5.57
CA THR A 14 -7.69 -2.12 -5.10
C THR A 14 -6.95 -0.89 -5.62
N TYR A 15 -5.67 -0.73 -5.29
CA TYR A 15 -4.86 0.38 -5.75
C TYR A 15 -4.22 0.09 -7.12
N GLU A 16 -3.88 1.14 -7.85
CA GLU A 16 -3.44 1.09 -9.24
C GLU A 16 -2.20 0.20 -9.45
N SER A 17 -1.19 0.28 -8.57
CA SER A 17 0.00 -0.55 -8.70
C SER A 17 -0.26 -2.05 -8.52
N PHE A 18 -1.33 -2.44 -7.83
CA PHE A 18 -1.71 -3.85 -7.70
C PHE A 18 -2.15 -4.46 -9.04
N VAL A 19 -2.83 -3.67 -9.87
CA VAL A 19 -3.41 -4.11 -11.15
C VAL A 19 -2.54 -3.81 -12.37
N SER A 20 -1.38 -3.17 -12.16
CA SER A 20 -0.43 -2.90 -13.24
C SER A 20 0.17 -4.20 -13.78
N ASP A 21 0.74 -4.18 -15.00
CA ASP A 21 1.33 -5.35 -15.65
C ASP A 21 2.44 -6.01 -14.83
N TRP A 22 3.12 -5.23 -13.98
CA TRP A 22 4.17 -5.69 -13.06
C TRP A 22 3.66 -5.99 -11.65
N GLY A 23 2.41 -5.66 -11.37
CA GLY A 23 1.76 -5.93 -10.08
C GLY A 23 1.29 -7.38 -9.96
N PRO A 24 0.84 -7.79 -8.76
CA PRO A 24 0.38 -9.16 -8.53
C PRO A 24 -1.02 -9.45 -9.11
N GLY A 25 -1.81 -8.41 -9.38
CA GLY A 25 -3.22 -8.53 -9.79
C GLY A 25 -3.44 -9.43 -11.00
N PRO A 26 -2.75 -9.22 -12.15
CA PRO A 26 -2.98 -10.03 -13.35
C PRO A 26 -2.74 -11.52 -13.12
N LYS A 27 -1.75 -11.87 -12.30
CA LYS A 27 -1.45 -13.28 -12.00
C LYS A 27 -2.48 -13.89 -11.05
N ILE A 28 -2.94 -13.13 -10.06
CA ILE A 28 -4.00 -13.57 -9.13
C ILE A 28 -5.31 -13.76 -9.89
N GLU A 29 -5.65 -12.84 -10.80
CA GLU A 29 -6.84 -12.95 -11.66
C GLU A 29 -6.82 -14.25 -12.45
N GLU A 30 -5.75 -14.48 -13.22
CA GLU A 30 -5.58 -15.70 -14.01
C GLU A 30 -5.74 -16.97 -13.18
N GLU A 31 -5.06 -17.04 -12.03
CA GLU A 31 -5.06 -18.24 -11.20
C GLU A 31 -6.41 -18.47 -10.49
N PHE A 32 -7.02 -17.40 -9.99
CA PHE A 32 -8.33 -17.53 -9.33
C PHE A 32 -9.44 -17.90 -10.31
N GLU A 33 -9.47 -17.31 -11.50
CA GLU A 33 -10.45 -17.63 -12.54
C GLU A 33 -10.37 -19.08 -13.00
N ASN A 34 -9.16 -19.62 -13.10
CA ASN A 34 -8.95 -21.04 -13.41
C ASN A 34 -9.54 -21.98 -12.35
N VAL A 35 -9.62 -21.55 -11.09
CA VAL A 35 -10.15 -22.37 -9.98
C VAL A 35 -11.66 -22.17 -9.80
N CYS A 36 -12.13 -20.92 -9.86
CA CYS A 36 -13.52 -20.58 -9.56
C CYS A 36 -14.47 -20.75 -10.75
N ASN A 37 -13.95 -20.80 -11.98
CA ASN A 37 -14.74 -20.71 -13.21
C ASN A 37 -15.66 -19.47 -13.18
N CYS A 38 -15.10 -18.33 -12.79
CA CYS A 38 -15.76 -17.04 -12.62
C CYS A 38 -15.01 -15.94 -13.41
N ASP A 39 -15.54 -14.72 -13.38
CA ASP A 39 -14.93 -13.50 -13.87
C ASP A 39 -14.48 -12.66 -12.67
N LEU A 40 -13.17 -12.52 -12.46
CA LEU A 40 -12.60 -11.67 -11.43
C LEU A 40 -12.21 -10.33 -12.04
N GLU A 41 -12.86 -9.27 -11.60
CA GLU A 41 -12.53 -7.92 -12.05
C GLU A 41 -11.84 -7.12 -10.94
N PHE A 42 -10.59 -6.77 -11.15
CA PHE A 42 -9.93 -5.76 -10.33
C PHE A 42 -10.22 -4.36 -10.87
N ILE A 43 -10.63 -3.45 -9.99
CA ILE A 43 -10.80 -2.04 -10.31
C ILE A 43 -9.74 -1.24 -9.57
N GLY A 44 -8.73 -0.77 -10.32
CA GLY A 44 -7.65 0.07 -9.83
C GLY A 44 -8.16 1.47 -9.45
N ILE A 45 -7.75 1.94 -8.28
CA ILE A 45 -8.03 3.28 -7.76
C ILE A 45 -6.69 3.98 -7.56
N ASP A 46 -6.60 5.24 -7.90
CA ASP A 46 -5.34 6.01 -7.93
C ASP A 46 -4.51 5.89 -6.64
N SER A 47 -5.16 5.56 -5.52
CA SER A 47 -4.50 5.51 -4.21
C SER A 47 -5.22 4.58 -3.23
N SER A 48 -4.47 4.03 -2.29
CA SER A 48 -4.98 3.10 -1.28
C SER A 48 -6.07 3.71 -0.37
N ILE A 49 -5.89 4.95 0.11
CA ILE A 49 -6.93 5.65 0.89
C ILE A 49 -8.15 6.00 0.02
N GLY A 50 -7.94 6.20 -1.28
CA GLY A 50 -9.00 6.43 -2.24
C GLY A 50 -10.02 5.28 -2.32
N ILE A 51 -9.59 4.04 -2.05
CA ILE A 51 -10.47 2.86 -1.96
C ILE A 51 -11.55 3.10 -0.89
N LEU A 52 -11.14 3.50 0.30
CA LEU A 52 -12.06 3.81 1.40
C LEU A 52 -12.97 4.99 1.07
N GLY A 53 -12.41 6.03 0.43
CA GLY A 53 -13.19 7.19 -0.04
C GLY A 53 -14.27 6.77 -1.02
N ARG A 54 -13.94 5.91 -1.97
CA ARG A 54 -14.86 5.44 -3.00
C ARG A 54 -16.02 4.63 -2.43
N ILE A 55 -15.74 3.64 -1.58
CA ILE A 55 -16.83 2.86 -0.97
C ILE A 55 -17.73 3.71 -0.06
N LYS A 56 -17.17 4.73 0.63
CA LYS A 56 -17.97 5.69 1.40
C LYS A 56 -18.92 6.51 0.52
N LEU A 57 -18.45 6.93 -0.64
CA LEU A 57 -19.25 7.70 -1.60
C LEU A 57 -20.37 6.85 -2.21
N GLU A 58 -20.06 5.60 -2.56
CA GLU A 58 -21.01 4.67 -3.17
C GLU A 58 -22.01 4.11 -2.13
N GLY A 59 -21.61 4.00 -0.85
CA GLY A 59 -22.45 3.50 0.23
C GLY A 59 -22.94 2.06 -0.03
N ASP A 60 -24.21 1.81 0.23
CA ASP A 60 -24.84 0.49 0.03
C ASP A 60 -24.95 0.08 -1.45
N GLU A 61 -24.76 1.04 -2.38
CA GLU A 61 -24.77 0.81 -3.83
C GLU A 61 -23.38 0.49 -4.39
N THR A 62 -22.37 0.30 -3.55
CA THR A 62 -21.02 -0.03 -4.02
C THR A 62 -21.00 -1.26 -4.92
N ASN A 63 -20.20 -1.21 -5.98
CA ASN A 63 -19.98 -2.37 -6.85
C ASN A 63 -18.92 -3.32 -6.30
N ALA A 64 -18.13 -2.91 -5.31
CA ALA A 64 -17.11 -3.76 -4.73
C ALA A 64 -17.70 -4.92 -3.94
N ASP A 65 -17.26 -6.13 -4.23
CA ASP A 65 -17.48 -7.31 -3.39
C ASP A 65 -16.40 -7.40 -2.31
N ILE A 66 -15.17 -7.02 -2.67
CA ILE A 66 -14.00 -6.99 -1.80
C ILE A 66 -13.28 -5.64 -1.97
N ILE A 67 -12.71 -5.13 -0.90
CA ILE A 67 -11.70 -4.08 -0.91
C ILE A 67 -10.37 -4.68 -0.49
N LEU A 68 -9.28 -4.32 -1.19
CA LEU A 68 -7.95 -4.85 -1.00
C LEU A 68 -6.94 -3.71 -1.07
N GLY A 69 -6.06 -3.57 -0.06
CA GLY A 69 -5.00 -2.55 -0.04
C GLY A 69 -5.24 -1.38 0.91
N LEU A 70 -6.17 -1.51 1.86
CA LEU A 70 -6.12 -0.68 3.08
C LEU A 70 -5.02 -1.21 4.00
N ASP A 71 -4.58 -0.41 4.95
CA ASP A 71 -3.61 -0.84 5.95
C ASP A 71 -4.16 -0.76 7.38
N THR A 72 -3.35 -1.22 8.33
CA THR A 72 -3.69 -1.24 9.76
C THR A 72 -4.11 0.13 10.32
N ASN A 73 -3.63 1.23 9.74
CA ASN A 73 -3.97 2.59 10.19
C ASN A 73 -5.40 2.99 9.83
N LEU A 74 -6.01 2.32 8.85
CA LEU A 74 -7.34 2.63 8.33
C LEU A 74 -8.45 1.71 8.84
N LEU A 75 -8.14 0.65 9.61
CA LEU A 75 -9.11 -0.36 10.03
C LEU A 75 -10.31 0.24 10.77
N THR A 76 -10.06 1.13 11.72
CA THR A 76 -11.14 1.79 12.48
C THR A 76 -12.00 2.66 11.57
N ALA A 77 -11.39 3.43 10.69
CA ALA A 77 -12.12 4.29 9.75
C ALA A 77 -12.97 3.46 8.77
N ALA A 78 -12.45 2.31 8.32
CA ALA A 78 -13.16 1.40 7.44
C ALA A 78 -14.34 0.69 8.17
N LYS A 79 -14.13 0.18 9.38
CA LYS A 79 -15.22 -0.40 10.20
C LYS A 79 -16.35 0.60 10.46
N ASN A 80 -16.02 1.84 10.75
CA ASN A 80 -16.99 2.91 11.03
C ASN A 80 -17.88 3.27 9.82
N THR A 81 -17.54 2.81 8.61
CA THR A 81 -18.43 2.96 7.45
C THR A 81 -19.68 2.10 7.56
N ASN A 82 -19.65 1.02 8.32
CA ASN A 82 -20.68 -0.03 8.37
C ASN A 82 -20.96 -0.68 7.00
N LEU A 83 -20.00 -0.66 6.06
CA LEU A 83 -20.13 -1.26 4.73
C LEU A 83 -19.45 -2.63 4.62
N LEU A 84 -18.72 -3.05 5.65
CA LEU A 84 -17.98 -4.30 5.68
C LEU A 84 -18.73 -5.41 6.39
N GLU A 85 -18.37 -6.66 6.08
CA GLU A 85 -18.89 -7.88 6.69
C GLU A 85 -17.73 -8.75 7.23
N LYS A 86 -18.02 -9.63 8.19
CA LYS A 86 -17.03 -10.53 8.75
C LYS A 86 -16.60 -11.59 7.74
N HIS A 87 -15.32 -11.84 7.62
CA HIS A 87 -14.77 -12.77 6.61
C HIS A 87 -15.00 -14.26 6.91
N LYS A 88 -15.13 -14.66 8.18
CA LYS A 88 -15.33 -16.07 8.62
C LYS A 88 -14.21 -17.04 8.21
N VAL A 89 -13.10 -16.54 7.68
CA VAL A 89 -11.95 -17.34 7.30
C VAL A 89 -11.16 -17.70 8.55
N GLN A 90 -10.72 -18.95 8.65
CA GLN A 90 -9.79 -19.37 9.70
C GLN A 90 -8.40 -18.89 9.32
N ILE A 91 -7.91 -17.91 10.03
CA ILE A 91 -6.56 -17.36 9.84
C ILE A 91 -5.62 -18.14 10.76
N SER A 92 -4.94 -19.13 10.22
CA SER A 92 -3.82 -19.82 10.88
C SER A 92 -2.55 -19.63 10.05
N ASP A 93 -1.42 -19.60 10.74
CA ASP A 93 -0.09 -19.69 10.11
C ASP A 93 0.31 -18.50 9.21
N LEU A 94 -0.26 -17.31 9.46
CA LEU A 94 0.25 -16.10 8.81
C LEU A 94 1.65 -15.77 9.34
N ASN A 95 2.61 -15.64 8.42
CA ASN A 95 3.96 -15.19 8.76
C ASN A 95 3.99 -13.66 8.87
N LEU A 96 3.38 -13.13 9.93
CA LEU A 96 3.37 -11.69 10.23
C LEU A 96 4.32 -11.38 11.39
N PRO A 97 4.91 -10.17 11.41
CA PRO A 97 5.74 -9.71 12.53
C PRO A 97 4.92 -9.35 13.78
N ILE A 98 3.60 -9.39 13.69
CA ILE A 98 2.66 -9.09 14.77
C ILE A 98 1.60 -10.19 14.89
N ASN A 99 1.01 -10.30 16.08
CA ASN A 99 -0.16 -11.15 16.26
C ASN A 99 -1.37 -10.51 15.57
N TRP A 100 -2.10 -11.30 14.78
CA TRP A 100 -3.29 -10.86 14.07
C TRP A 100 -4.56 -11.52 14.60
N SER A 101 -5.55 -10.70 14.88
CA SER A 101 -6.86 -11.15 15.35
C SER A 101 -7.89 -10.08 14.99
N ASP A 102 -8.48 -10.19 13.82
CA ASP A 102 -9.54 -9.29 13.33
C ASP A 102 -10.60 -10.08 12.57
N ASP A 103 -11.89 -9.78 12.82
CA ASP A 103 -13.00 -10.50 12.18
C ASP A 103 -13.33 -9.97 10.77
N TYR A 104 -12.90 -8.76 10.43
CA TYR A 104 -13.27 -8.07 9.18
C TYR A 104 -12.14 -8.06 8.16
N PHE A 105 -10.89 -8.07 8.63
CA PHE A 105 -9.72 -7.86 7.79
C PHE A 105 -8.78 -9.04 7.79
N ILE A 106 -8.35 -9.45 6.60
CA ILE A 106 -7.32 -10.48 6.39
C ILE A 106 -6.08 -9.80 5.86
N PRO A 107 -4.92 -9.95 6.53
CA PRO A 107 -3.64 -9.48 6.01
C PRO A 107 -3.23 -10.29 4.78
N PHE A 108 -2.67 -9.63 3.77
CA PHE A 108 -2.12 -10.31 2.60
C PHE A 108 -0.69 -9.89 2.29
N ASP A 109 -0.27 -8.72 2.79
CA ASP A 109 1.06 -8.18 2.58
C ASP A 109 1.52 -7.36 3.79
N TRP A 110 2.83 -7.24 3.99
CA TRP A 110 3.40 -6.35 4.99
C TRP A 110 4.82 -5.91 4.62
N GLY A 111 5.21 -4.76 5.11
CA GLY A 111 6.55 -4.21 4.92
C GLY A 111 6.83 -3.08 5.88
N HIS A 112 8.08 -2.62 5.91
CA HIS A 112 8.47 -1.44 6.67
C HIS A 112 8.70 -0.28 5.71
N PHE A 113 8.20 0.91 6.05
CA PHE A 113 8.50 2.10 5.29
C PHE A 113 9.99 2.42 5.34
N SER A 114 10.51 2.91 4.24
CA SER A 114 11.88 3.38 4.12
C SER A 114 11.99 4.38 2.97
N PHE A 115 13.06 5.15 2.96
CA PHE A 115 13.44 5.91 1.77
C PHE A 115 14.33 5.04 0.88
N VAL A 116 13.93 4.90 -0.39
CA VAL A 116 14.71 4.20 -1.42
C VAL A 116 15.58 5.22 -2.15
N TYR A 117 16.80 4.85 -2.48
CA TYR A 117 17.78 5.68 -3.15
C TYR A 117 18.57 4.90 -4.20
N ASN A 118 19.20 5.63 -5.13
CA ASN A 118 20.15 5.06 -6.09
C ASN A 118 21.58 5.11 -5.51
N SER A 119 22.17 3.96 -5.22
CA SER A 119 23.52 3.85 -4.63
C SER A 119 24.67 4.24 -5.59
N GLU A 120 24.39 4.49 -6.86
CA GLU A 120 25.38 5.03 -7.79
C GLU A 120 25.52 6.54 -7.64
N SER A 121 24.41 7.24 -7.36
CA SER A 121 24.38 8.69 -7.14
C SER A 121 24.57 9.09 -5.67
N LEU A 122 23.92 8.37 -4.74
CA LEU A 122 24.01 8.64 -3.30
C LEU A 122 24.79 7.52 -2.61
N LYS A 123 26.07 7.79 -2.25
CA LYS A 123 26.99 6.81 -1.66
C LYS A 123 26.78 6.60 -0.17
N GLU A 124 26.39 7.65 0.53
CA GLU A 124 26.20 7.68 1.97
C GLU A 124 24.77 8.18 2.26
N PRO A 125 23.77 7.28 2.27
CA PRO A 125 22.41 7.66 2.60
C PRO A 125 22.30 7.99 4.10
N PRO A 126 21.34 8.85 4.50
CA PRO A 126 21.08 9.13 5.91
C PRO A 126 20.64 7.85 6.63
N LYS A 127 21.07 7.72 7.90
CA LYS A 127 20.78 6.60 8.78
C LYS A 127 19.76 6.94 9.88
N SER A 128 19.25 8.15 9.87
CA SER A 128 18.24 8.63 10.82
C SER A 128 17.46 9.80 10.23
N PHE A 129 16.34 10.16 10.89
CA PHE A 129 15.65 11.39 10.54
C PHE A 129 16.48 12.63 10.84
N ASP A 130 17.32 12.61 11.89
CA ASP A 130 18.22 13.72 12.20
C ASP A 130 19.23 13.93 11.07
N GLU A 131 19.85 12.88 10.55
CA GLU A 131 20.74 12.98 9.39
C GLU A 131 19.98 13.41 8.13
N LEU A 132 18.79 12.86 7.86
CA LEU A 132 17.97 13.22 6.71
C LEU A 132 17.59 14.70 6.76
N THR A 133 17.26 15.23 7.93
CA THR A 133 16.81 16.61 8.11
C THR A 133 17.94 17.60 8.38
N SER A 134 19.20 17.14 8.45
CA SER A 134 20.37 18.00 8.65
C SER A 134 20.47 19.08 7.57
N GLU A 135 20.85 20.29 7.97
CA GLU A 135 21.12 21.41 7.06
C GLU A 135 22.40 21.19 6.23
N GLU A 136 23.29 20.30 6.68
CA GLU A 136 24.56 20.00 6.02
C GLU A 136 24.39 19.23 4.71
N ASN A 137 23.24 18.55 4.51
CA ASN A 137 22.94 17.86 3.28
C ASN A 137 21.89 18.59 2.44
N SER A 138 21.97 18.47 1.12
CA SER A 138 21.05 19.09 0.16
C SER A 138 20.10 18.05 -0.47
N LEU A 139 19.89 16.93 0.19
CA LEU A 139 19.06 15.82 -0.31
C LEU A 139 17.65 16.29 -0.67
N LYS A 140 17.18 15.79 -1.79
CA LYS A 140 15.82 16.00 -2.30
C LYS A 140 15.04 14.70 -2.17
N ILE A 141 13.84 14.79 -1.66
CA ILE A 141 12.96 13.63 -1.47
C ILE A 141 11.61 13.82 -2.13
N ILE A 142 11.03 12.72 -2.58
CA ILE A 142 9.64 12.63 -3.02
C ILE A 142 8.87 11.82 -1.99
N ILE A 143 7.71 12.31 -1.60
CA ILE A 143 6.79 11.64 -0.70
C ILE A 143 5.38 11.60 -1.30
N GLN A 144 4.48 10.87 -0.66
CA GLN A 144 3.06 10.85 -1.03
C GLN A 144 2.23 11.67 -0.05
N ASP A 145 1.07 12.15 -0.53
CA ASP A 145 0.11 12.90 0.27
C ASP A 145 -0.55 11.98 1.33
N PRO A 146 -0.44 12.29 2.63
CA PRO A 146 -1.01 11.48 3.70
C PRO A 146 -2.55 11.42 3.68
N ARG A 147 -3.21 12.28 2.92
CA ARG A 147 -4.67 12.30 2.78
C ARG A 147 -5.17 11.30 1.75
N THR A 148 -4.31 10.83 0.86
CA THR A 148 -4.67 9.94 -0.25
C THR A 148 -3.92 8.64 -0.26
N SER A 149 -2.71 8.57 0.32
CA SER A 149 -1.80 7.43 0.23
C SER A 149 -1.46 6.87 1.61
N THR A 150 -1.53 5.54 1.75
CA THR A 150 -1.10 4.84 2.98
C THR A 150 0.39 5.03 3.28
N PRO A 151 1.34 5.01 2.32
CA PRO A 151 2.72 5.39 2.60
C PRO A 151 2.86 6.82 3.10
N GLY A 152 2.15 7.78 2.51
CA GLY A 152 2.17 9.16 2.99
C GLY A 152 1.67 9.31 4.43
N LEU A 153 0.55 8.65 4.76
CA LEU A 153 0.05 8.55 6.14
C LEU A 153 1.06 7.83 7.04
N GLY A 154 1.66 6.75 6.55
CA GLY A 154 2.68 5.99 7.25
C GLY A 154 3.90 6.84 7.64
N LEU A 155 4.36 7.73 6.76
CA LEU A 155 5.45 8.67 7.10
C LEU A 155 5.06 9.63 8.23
N VAL A 156 3.84 10.15 8.20
CA VAL A 156 3.34 11.03 9.29
C VAL A 156 3.37 10.28 10.63
N LEU A 157 2.88 9.04 10.63
CA LEU A 157 2.84 8.21 11.82
C LEU A 157 4.24 7.75 12.25
N TRP A 158 5.13 7.47 11.32
CA TRP A 158 6.52 7.10 11.59
C TRP A 158 7.25 8.22 12.31
N VAL A 159 7.21 9.44 11.76
CA VAL A 159 7.79 10.63 12.42
C VAL A 159 7.14 10.86 13.79
N LYS A 160 5.80 10.76 13.89
CA LYS A 160 5.11 10.94 15.18
C LYS A 160 5.47 9.86 16.20
N SER A 161 5.68 8.63 15.79
CA SER A 161 6.03 7.53 16.71
C SER A 161 7.42 7.66 17.31
N ILE A 162 8.36 8.26 16.57
CA ILE A 162 9.73 8.47 17.07
C ILE A 162 9.81 9.75 17.91
N PHE A 163 9.29 10.85 17.40
CA PHE A 163 9.54 12.19 17.96
C PHE A 163 8.41 12.74 18.82
N ASN A 164 7.26 12.09 18.87
CA ASN A 164 6.13 12.52 19.71
C ASN A 164 5.81 14.03 19.57
N GLU A 165 6.06 14.81 20.61
CA GLU A 165 5.77 16.25 20.62
C GLU A 165 6.74 17.05 19.75
N GLU A 166 7.93 16.54 19.48
CA GLU A 166 8.95 17.16 18.61
C GLU A 166 8.71 16.89 17.12
N ALA A 167 7.73 16.04 16.77
CA ALA A 167 7.42 15.69 15.38
C ALA A 167 7.22 16.93 14.48
N LYS A 168 6.65 18.02 15.02
CA LYS A 168 6.47 19.28 14.28
C LYS A 168 7.81 19.87 13.83
N GLU A 169 8.83 19.86 14.69
CA GLU A 169 10.15 20.39 14.37
C GLU A 169 10.83 19.55 13.27
N ILE A 170 10.65 18.23 13.30
CA ILE A 170 11.14 17.33 12.25
C ILE A 170 10.48 17.66 10.91
N TRP A 171 9.16 17.90 10.90
CA TRP A 171 8.45 18.29 9.68
C TRP A 171 8.90 19.66 9.15
N GLU A 172 9.20 20.62 10.01
CA GLU A 172 9.74 21.93 9.62
C GLU A 172 11.10 21.79 8.95
N LYS A 173 11.96 20.89 9.44
CA LYS A 173 13.28 20.58 8.85
C LYS A 173 13.19 19.71 7.59
N LEU A 174 12.22 18.80 7.53
CA LEU A 174 12.02 17.90 6.38
C LEU A 174 11.39 18.62 5.18
N SER A 175 10.48 19.57 5.44
CA SER A 175 9.72 20.28 4.42
C SER A 175 10.56 20.90 3.30
N PRO A 176 11.68 21.58 3.55
CA PRO A 176 12.51 22.15 2.49
C PRO A 176 13.17 21.11 1.57
N LYS A 177 13.25 19.85 2.00
CA LYS A 177 13.84 18.75 1.23
C LYS A 177 12.81 18.05 0.33
N ILE A 178 11.52 18.25 0.60
CA ILE A 178 10.44 17.66 -0.17
C ILE A 178 10.26 18.45 -1.47
N VAL A 179 10.65 17.86 -2.59
CA VAL A 179 10.51 18.50 -3.91
C VAL A 179 9.17 18.22 -4.56
N THR A 180 8.54 17.10 -4.22
CA THR A 180 7.24 16.71 -4.77
C THR A 180 6.45 15.90 -3.74
N VAL A 181 5.14 16.16 -3.68
CA VAL A 181 4.15 15.37 -2.93
C VAL A 181 3.15 14.84 -3.94
N THR A 182 3.17 13.54 -4.19
CA THR A 182 2.30 12.90 -5.18
C THR A 182 1.01 12.37 -4.55
N LYS A 183 0.01 12.10 -5.37
CA LYS A 183 -1.26 11.53 -4.92
C LYS A 183 -1.10 10.07 -4.46
N GLY A 184 -0.29 9.29 -5.16
CA GLY A 184 -0.06 7.86 -4.91
C GLY A 184 1.39 7.45 -5.02
N TRP A 185 1.64 6.19 -4.66
CA TRP A 185 3.00 5.63 -4.62
C TRP A 185 3.62 5.48 -6.03
N SER A 186 2.85 5.00 -7.02
CA SER A 186 3.36 4.74 -8.38
C SER A 186 3.95 5.97 -9.02
N GLU A 187 3.28 7.12 -8.90
CA GLU A 187 3.76 8.40 -9.42
C GLU A 187 5.07 8.83 -8.72
N ALA A 188 5.11 8.74 -7.38
CA ALA A 188 6.31 9.09 -6.62
C ALA A 188 7.51 8.24 -7.03
N TYR A 189 7.30 6.93 -7.13
CA TYR A 189 8.37 6.01 -7.47
C TYR A 189 8.84 6.20 -8.92
N GLY A 190 7.92 6.45 -9.85
CA GLY A 190 8.25 6.77 -11.24
C GLY A 190 9.13 8.01 -11.37
N LEU A 191 8.76 9.12 -10.72
CA LEU A 191 9.56 10.35 -10.71
C LEU A 191 10.98 10.12 -10.12
N PHE A 192 11.07 9.29 -9.08
CA PHE A 192 12.38 8.92 -8.53
C PHE A 192 13.24 8.13 -9.54
N LEU A 193 12.65 7.18 -10.25
CA LEU A 193 13.35 6.40 -11.28
C LEU A 193 13.81 7.28 -12.46
N GLU A 194 13.09 8.36 -12.74
CA GLU A 194 13.48 9.40 -13.72
C GLU A 194 14.57 10.33 -13.20
N GLY A 195 14.94 10.24 -11.91
CA GLY A 195 16.04 11.02 -11.32
C GLY A 195 15.63 12.40 -10.78
N GLU A 196 14.34 12.64 -10.55
CA GLU A 196 13.83 13.94 -10.06
C GLU A 196 14.18 14.20 -8.57
N ALA A 197 14.58 13.15 -7.82
CA ALA A 197 15.02 13.28 -6.44
C ALA A 197 16.07 12.23 -6.08
N ASP A 198 16.80 12.50 -4.98
CA ASP A 198 17.81 11.58 -4.45
C ASP A 198 17.18 10.36 -3.77
N MET A 199 16.01 10.55 -3.17
CA MET A 199 15.31 9.50 -2.41
C MET A 199 13.79 9.61 -2.60
N VAL A 200 13.10 8.48 -2.45
CA VAL A 200 11.64 8.39 -2.47
C VAL A 200 11.14 7.60 -1.28
N LEU A 201 10.04 8.04 -0.68
CA LEU A 201 9.34 7.26 0.34
C LEU A 201 8.75 5.99 -0.29
N SER A 202 9.17 4.84 0.22
CA SER A 202 8.75 3.52 -0.23
C SER A 202 8.94 2.50 0.89
N TYR A 203 9.48 1.33 0.60
CA TYR A 203 9.60 0.20 1.53
C TYR A 203 11.01 -0.38 1.54
N THR A 204 11.38 -1.02 2.65
CA THR A 204 12.62 -1.80 2.75
C THR A 204 12.67 -2.95 1.74
N THR A 205 11.52 -3.41 1.25
CA THR A 205 11.37 -4.49 0.26
C THR A 205 11.47 -4.03 -1.19
N SER A 206 11.32 -2.74 -1.48
CA SER A 206 11.31 -2.22 -2.85
C SER A 206 12.54 -2.61 -3.69
N PRO A 207 13.77 -2.66 -3.15
CA PRO A 207 14.93 -3.12 -3.90
C PRO A 207 14.83 -4.56 -4.42
N ALA A 208 14.05 -5.41 -3.76
CA ALA A 208 13.91 -6.81 -4.15
C ALA A 208 13.24 -6.95 -5.54
N TYR A 209 12.26 -6.10 -5.85
CA TYR A 209 11.64 -6.08 -7.18
C TYR A 209 12.69 -5.81 -8.28
N HIS A 210 13.51 -4.78 -8.13
CA HIS A 210 14.55 -4.44 -9.11
C HIS A 210 15.56 -5.57 -9.29
N ILE A 211 15.92 -6.24 -8.21
CA ILE A 211 16.87 -7.37 -8.27
C ILE A 211 16.23 -8.57 -9.00
N MET A 212 14.97 -8.89 -8.70
CA MET A 212 14.32 -10.10 -9.21
C MET A 212 13.76 -9.94 -10.62
N ALA A 213 13.20 -8.77 -10.94
CA ALA A 213 12.52 -8.54 -12.22
C ALA A 213 13.44 -7.88 -13.27
N GLU A 214 14.42 -7.06 -12.83
CA GLU A 214 15.22 -6.22 -13.72
C GLU A 214 16.74 -6.55 -13.65
N ASP A 215 17.17 -7.44 -12.76
CA ASP A 215 18.58 -7.71 -12.41
C ASP A 215 19.37 -6.43 -12.04
N GLU A 216 18.67 -5.44 -11.47
CA GLU A 216 19.21 -4.13 -11.12
C GLU A 216 19.47 -4.05 -9.60
N LYS A 217 20.69 -3.69 -9.20
CA LYS A 217 21.16 -3.69 -7.79
C LYS A 217 21.47 -2.30 -7.24
N LYS A 218 21.33 -1.27 -8.05
CA LYS A 218 21.66 0.10 -7.63
C LYS A 218 20.64 0.71 -6.67
N TYR A 219 19.37 0.28 -6.75
CA TYR A 219 18.34 0.77 -5.85
C TYR A 219 18.43 0.06 -4.50
N LYS A 220 18.48 0.84 -3.43
CA LYS A 220 18.61 0.37 -2.05
C LYS A 220 17.67 1.10 -1.13
N ALA A 221 17.33 0.49 -0.03
CA ALA A 221 16.59 1.11 1.07
C ALA A 221 17.56 1.69 2.09
N ALA A 222 17.33 2.92 2.52
CA ALA A 222 18.04 3.53 3.63
C ALA A 222 17.54 2.91 4.94
N ILE A 223 18.46 2.36 5.71
CA ILE A 223 18.12 1.72 6.99
C ILE A 223 18.39 2.72 8.10
N PHE A 224 17.31 3.10 8.79
CA PHE A 224 17.38 4.10 9.87
C PHE A 224 17.58 3.43 11.24
N ASP A 225 18.51 3.95 12.00
CA ASP A 225 18.77 3.55 13.38
C ASP A 225 17.58 3.85 14.31
N ASP A 226 16.74 4.82 13.93
CA ASP A 226 15.47 5.16 14.59
C ASP A 226 14.41 4.04 14.49
N GLY A 227 14.67 3.02 13.69
CA GLY A 227 13.72 1.97 13.34
C GLY A 227 12.79 2.38 12.20
N HIS A 228 11.93 1.45 11.79
CA HIS A 228 11.03 1.61 10.65
C HIS A 228 9.59 1.32 11.04
N TYR A 229 8.66 2.12 10.55
CA TYR A 229 7.24 1.94 10.82
C TYR A 229 6.69 0.79 9.96
N LEU A 230 6.01 -0.16 10.62
CA LEU A 230 5.40 -1.33 9.96
C LEU A 230 4.09 -0.95 9.29
N GLN A 231 3.92 -1.39 8.06
CA GLN A 231 2.64 -1.45 7.36
C GLN A 231 2.21 -2.91 7.21
N VAL A 232 0.95 -3.20 7.48
CA VAL A 232 0.30 -4.46 7.12
C VAL A 232 -0.90 -4.12 6.26
N GLU A 233 -0.91 -4.60 5.02
CA GLU A 233 -2.01 -4.41 4.08
C GLU A 233 -3.05 -5.50 4.24
N VAL A 234 -4.31 -5.12 4.06
CA VAL A 234 -5.45 -5.98 4.35
C VAL A 234 -6.50 -5.98 3.24
N ALA A 235 -7.21 -7.09 3.15
CA ALA A 235 -8.43 -7.24 2.38
C ALA A 235 -9.65 -7.35 3.31
N ALA A 236 -10.82 -6.93 2.82
CA ALA A 236 -12.09 -7.06 3.54
C ALA A 236 -13.26 -7.28 2.59
N ILE A 237 -14.22 -8.08 3.02
CA ILE A 237 -15.47 -8.33 2.29
C ILE A 237 -16.45 -7.18 2.58
N THR A 238 -17.09 -6.66 1.55
CA THR A 238 -18.20 -5.70 1.72
C THR A 238 -19.51 -6.40 2.07
N LYS A 239 -20.50 -5.66 2.55
CA LYS A 239 -21.86 -6.20 2.74
C LYS A 239 -22.48 -6.72 1.44
N LYS A 240 -22.16 -6.10 0.29
CA LYS A 240 -22.56 -6.61 -1.03
C LYS A 240 -21.89 -7.95 -1.31
N GLY A 241 -20.57 -8.01 -1.15
CA GLY A 241 -19.76 -9.21 -1.39
C GLY A 241 -20.13 -10.39 -0.50
N SER A 242 -20.60 -10.13 0.73
CA SER A 242 -21.01 -11.18 1.66
C SER A 242 -22.20 -12.02 1.18
N LYS A 243 -22.91 -11.57 0.14
CA LYS A 243 -23.98 -12.31 -0.51
C LYS A 243 -23.50 -13.35 -1.52
N SER A 244 -22.22 -13.33 -1.86
CA SER A 244 -21.58 -14.24 -2.81
C SER A 244 -20.57 -15.17 -2.12
N LYS A 245 -20.67 -16.48 -2.43
CA LYS A 245 -19.65 -17.44 -1.98
C LYS A 245 -18.26 -17.11 -2.54
N LEU A 246 -18.20 -16.56 -3.76
CA LEU A 246 -16.93 -16.20 -4.40
C LEU A 246 -16.06 -15.26 -3.57
N SER A 247 -16.68 -14.31 -2.84
CA SER A 247 -15.95 -13.40 -1.96
C SER A 247 -15.23 -14.13 -0.82
N PHE A 248 -15.86 -15.18 -0.27
CA PHE A 248 -15.24 -16.00 0.78
C PHE A 248 -14.21 -16.99 0.23
N ASP A 249 -14.40 -17.46 -1.00
CA ASP A 249 -13.45 -18.36 -1.66
C ASP A 249 -12.17 -17.60 -2.09
N PHE A 250 -12.29 -16.30 -2.38
CA PHE A 250 -11.16 -15.45 -2.74
C PHE A 250 -10.31 -15.02 -1.52
N MET A 251 -10.95 -14.79 -0.36
CA MET A 251 -10.28 -14.39 0.88
C MET A 251 -9.47 -15.54 1.51
#